data_118ecef6ca28fb02bf27f2e84b986eee
#
_entry.id   118ecef6ca28fb02bf27f2e84b986eee
#
_cell.length_a   1.000
_cell.length_b   1.000
_cell.length_c   1.000
_cell.angle_alpha   90.00
_cell.angle_beta   90.00
_cell.angle_gamma   90.00
#
_symmetry.space_group_name_H-M   'P 1'
#
loop_
_entity.id
_entity.type
_entity.pdbx_description
1 polymer ?
#
loop_
_entity_poly.entity_id
_entity_poly.type
_entity_poly.pdbx_seq_one_letter_code
_entity_poly.pdbx_strand_id
1 'polypeptide(L)'
;MDIHLTAAHWIYLGGIIVILLTMAIRKNIVVPAVTATLLTAWAFSGSLITGLSSIFNASLVAAKELFNIFLIIALVTAMLGALREMGADRLMVTPFRRVMRTGTSSFIVLAIVTYVISLFFWPTPAVPLVGAVLIPVAIRAGLSPLSVGMVVAIAGQGMALSADYIIKVAPGISAKAAGVDPDTVADKALVLSLIVGLTALIITFVTQRRSWRTPSADLLVAWENEADHPLDPSPSATSRDTEPPADRLPDAPLGGVPSAASTGTATATVTVADPITHPTPVRKAFFAKCFAVLVPVVYLGFIVYLLLGKFTTVVPPLKGGDAAAIVGGLAALILFAASAANDKRNFLETSSGHVVDGLVFAFKAMGIVLPIAGFFFIGNGDFAGTILGLPEGVQGPAFLFDLISAAQSHVSPNPFVTAFGILLVGLVAGLEGSGFSGLPLTGSLAGALGPAVGMDPTTLAAIGQMGNIWSGGGTLVAWSSLIAVAGFARVPVLTLARKCFLPVMAGLVLCTVFAILVF
;
A
#
# COMPACT_ATOMS: atom_id res chain seq x y z
N MET A 1 25.23 -12.46 -29.06
CA MET A 1 24.69 -13.83 -28.93
C MET A 1 23.30 -13.80 -29.52
N ASP A 2 23.04 -14.65 -30.51
CA ASP A 2 21.68 -14.76 -31.03
C ASP A 2 20.79 -15.42 -29.97
N ILE A 3 19.87 -14.64 -29.43
CA ILE A 3 18.93 -15.12 -28.41
C ILE A 3 17.83 -15.87 -29.14
N HIS A 4 17.78 -17.20 -28.94
CA HIS A 4 16.72 -18.03 -29.51
C HIS A 4 15.47 -17.99 -28.62
N LEU A 5 14.47 -17.20 -29.03
CA LEU A 5 13.16 -17.19 -28.37
C LEU A 5 12.44 -18.53 -28.60
N THR A 6 12.03 -19.16 -27.50
CA THR A 6 11.26 -20.42 -27.51
C THR A 6 9.77 -20.14 -27.29
N ALA A 7 8.93 -21.18 -27.43
CA ALA A 7 7.50 -21.08 -27.10
C ALA A 7 7.24 -20.58 -25.68
N ALA A 8 8.11 -20.95 -24.70
CA ALA A 8 7.98 -20.49 -23.33
C ALA A 8 8.09 -18.96 -23.17
N HIS A 9 8.96 -18.30 -23.96
CA HIS A 9 9.07 -16.84 -23.96
C HIS A 9 7.77 -16.16 -24.41
N TRP A 10 7.14 -16.67 -25.48
CA TRP A 10 5.89 -16.12 -25.99
C TRP A 10 4.71 -16.39 -25.08
N ILE A 11 4.67 -17.55 -24.42
CA ILE A 11 3.66 -17.86 -23.39
C ILE A 11 3.84 -16.95 -22.17
N TYR A 12 5.06 -16.71 -21.74
CA TYR A 12 5.34 -15.76 -20.67
C TYR A 12 4.88 -14.34 -21.01
N LEU A 13 5.19 -13.85 -22.21
CA LEU A 13 4.69 -12.55 -22.71
C LEU A 13 3.16 -12.52 -22.76
N GLY A 14 2.53 -13.58 -23.27
CA GLY A 14 1.07 -13.73 -23.28
C GLY A 14 0.49 -13.66 -21.86
N GLY A 15 1.16 -14.28 -20.88
CA GLY A 15 0.81 -14.20 -19.46
C GLY A 15 0.85 -12.75 -18.94
N ILE A 16 1.89 -11.99 -19.25
CA ILE A 16 1.97 -10.55 -18.89
C ILE A 16 0.80 -9.78 -19.49
N ILE A 17 0.51 -9.97 -20.77
CA ILE A 17 -0.60 -9.28 -21.46
C ILE A 17 -1.95 -9.62 -20.80
N VAL A 18 -2.20 -10.90 -20.52
CA VAL A 18 -3.44 -11.33 -19.85
C VAL A 18 -3.56 -10.73 -18.46
N ILE A 19 -2.48 -10.67 -17.70
CA ILE A 19 -2.45 -10.03 -16.36
C ILE A 19 -2.78 -8.54 -16.49
N LEU A 20 -2.15 -7.80 -17.41
CA LEU A 20 -2.42 -6.37 -17.62
C LEU A 20 -3.87 -6.12 -18.04
N LEU A 21 -4.42 -6.93 -18.97
CA LEU A 21 -5.81 -6.83 -19.37
C LEU A 21 -6.76 -7.14 -18.20
N THR A 22 -6.44 -8.15 -17.39
CA THR A 22 -7.23 -8.50 -16.20
C THR A 22 -7.21 -7.36 -15.17
N MET A 23 -6.08 -6.70 -14.97
CA MET A 23 -5.96 -5.51 -14.13
C MET A 23 -6.80 -4.35 -14.69
N ALA A 24 -6.73 -4.08 -15.99
CA ALA A 24 -7.48 -3.00 -16.64
C ALA A 24 -8.99 -3.16 -16.46
N ILE A 25 -9.51 -4.39 -16.48
CA ILE A 25 -10.93 -4.69 -16.19
C ILE A 25 -11.23 -4.86 -14.69
N ARG A 26 -10.25 -4.56 -13.81
CA ARG A 26 -10.37 -4.56 -12.34
C ARG A 26 -10.74 -5.91 -11.74
N LYS A 27 -10.18 -7.00 -12.27
CA LYS A 27 -10.34 -8.35 -11.73
C LYS A 27 -9.08 -8.82 -11.03
N ASN A 28 -9.24 -9.81 -10.15
CA ASN A 28 -8.12 -10.41 -9.44
C ASN A 28 -7.21 -11.19 -10.41
N ILE A 29 -5.90 -10.97 -10.29
CA ILE A 29 -4.88 -11.50 -11.20
C ILE A 29 -4.16 -12.75 -10.69
N VAL A 30 -4.51 -13.25 -9.52
CA VAL A 30 -3.87 -14.47 -8.96
C VAL A 30 -4.05 -15.66 -9.89
N VAL A 31 -5.28 -15.89 -10.38
CA VAL A 31 -5.54 -17.01 -11.30
C VAL A 31 -4.78 -16.87 -12.61
N PRO A 32 -4.81 -15.72 -13.31
CA PRO A 32 -3.96 -15.50 -14.49
C PRO A 32 -2.47 -15.73 -14.22
N ALA A 33 -1.92 -15.22 -13.12
CA ALA A 33 -0.51 -15.36 -12.76
C ALA A 33 -0.13 -16.84 -12.53
N VAL A 34 -0.92 -17.55 -11.75
CA VAL A 34 -0.70 -19.00 -11.48
C VAL A 34 -0.79 -19.81 -12.77
N THR A 35 -1.81 -19.55 -13.61
CA THR A 35 -1.97 -20.24 -14.90
C THR A 35 -0.81 -19.92 -15.84
N ALA A 36 -0.37 -18.68 -15.91
CA ALA A 36 0.77 -18.30 -16.73
C ALA A 36 2.08 -18.94 -16.23
N THR A 37 2.29 -19.05 -14.91
CA THR A 37 3.43 -19.80 -14.34
C THR A 37 3.42 -21.26 -14.79
N LEU A 38 2.27 -21.94 -14.65
CA LEU A 38 2.09 -23.33 -15.09
C LEU A 38 2.46 -23.50 -16.57
N LEU A 39 1.84 -22.68 -17.44
CA LEU A 39 1.99 -22.81 -18.89
C LEU A 39 3.43 -22.48 -19.34
N THR A 40 4.05 -21.46 -18.77
CA THR A 40 5.44 -21.08 -19.07
C THR A 40 6.42 -22.20 -18.68
N ALA A 41 6.29 -22.74 -17.46
CA ALA A 41 7.14 -23.81 -16.97
C ALA A 41 6.92 -25.12 -17.73
N TRP A 42 5.68 -25.45 -18.07
CA TRP A 42 5.35 -26.62 -18.90
C TRP A 42 5.93 -26.48 -20.30
N ALA A 43 5.74 -25.36 -20.96
CA ALA A 43 6.30 -25.12 -22.30
C ALA A 43 7.83 -25.13 -22.33
N PHE A 44 8.48 -24.70 -21.25
CA PHE A 44 9.93 -24.71 -21.12
C PHE A 44 10.48 -26.14 -20.93
N SER A 45 9.89 -26.91 -20.01
CA SER A 45 10.40 -28.23 -19.61
C SER A 45 9.84 -29.39 -20.45
N GLY A 46 8.75 -29.18 -21.19
CA GLY A 46 7.98 -30.26 -21.84
C GLY A 46 7.23 -31.18 -20.86
N SER A 47 7.31 -30.92 -19.55
CA SER A 47 6.75 -31.75 -18.48
C SER A 47 5.63 -31.01 -17.73
N LEU A 48 4.41 -31.59 -17.76
CA LEU A 48 3.30 -31.06 -16.96
C LEU A 48 3.60 -31.13 -15.46
N ILE A 49 4.36 -32.12 -15.00
CA ILE A 49 4.75 -32.29 -13.60
C ILE A 49 5.62 -31.08 -13.17
N THR A 50 6.59 -30.72 -13.99
CA THR A 50 7.41 -29.51 -13.76
C THR A 50 6.54 -28.25 -13.75
N GLY A 51 5.59 -28.14 -14.68
CA GLY A 51 4.64 -27.03 -14.68
C GLY A 51 3.85 -26.92 -13.38
N LEU A 52 3.31 -28.04 -12.89
CA LEU A 52 2.55 -28.08 -11.62
C LEU A 52 3.43 -27.75 -10.41
N SER A 53 4.63 -28.33 -10.32
CA SER A 53 5.56 -28.03 -9.22
C SER A 53 6.03 -26.58 -9.22
N SER A 54 6.16 -25.97 -10.41
CA SER A 54 6.57 -24.57 -10.54
C SER A 54 5.54 -23.59 -9.96
N ILE A 55 4.24 -23.92 -9.89
CA ILE A 55 3.24 -23.09 -9.19
C ILE A 55 3.61 -22.93 -7.71
N PHE A 56 3.92 -24.04 -7.06
CA PHE A 56 4.31 -24.04 -5.65
C PHE A 56 5.68 -23.38 -5.46
N ASN A 57 6.67 -23.77 -6.25
CA ASN A 57 8.03 -23.25 -6.17
C ASN A 57 8.09 -21.74 -6.41
N ALA A 58 7.34 -21.21 -7.37
CA ALA A 58 7.25 -19.77 -7.63
C ALA A 58 6.73 -19.00 -6.40
N SER A 59 5.64 -19.49 -5.79
CA SER A 59 5.12 -18.90 -4.57
C SER A 59 6.09 -19.01 -3.39
N LEU A 60 6.81 -20.14 -3.29
CA LEU A 60 7.81 -20.37 -2.24
C LEU A 60 9.03 -19.46 -2.40
N VAL A 61 9.54 -19.29 -3.63
CA VAL A 61 10.63 -18.33 -3.94
C VAL A 61 10.19 -16.92 -3.60
N ALA A 62 9.00 -16.50 -4.04
CA ALA A 62 8.46 -15.20 -3.68
C ALA A 62 8.29 -15.04 -2.16
N ALA A 63 7.85 -16.09 -1.44
CA ALA A 63 7.76 -16.05 0.01
C ALA A 63 9.13 -15.86 0.66
N LYS A 64 10.16 -16.59 0.24
CA LYS A 64 11.53 -16.45 0.78
C LYS A 64 12.07 -15.03 0.59
N GLU A 65 11.87 -14.45 -0.59
CA GLU A 65 12.39 -13.13 -0.95
C GLU A 65 11.64 -11.98 -0.24
N LEU A 66 10.35 -12.17 0.05
CA LEU A 66 9.50 -11.13 0.60
C LEU A 66 9.14 -11.32 2.08
N PHE A 67 9.55 -12.41 2.73
CA PHE A 67 9.10 -12.74 4.09
C PHE A 67 9.56 -11.75 5.15
N ASN A 68 10.76 -11.16 5.00
CA ASN A 68 11.24 -10.09 5.87
C ASN A 68 10.26 -8.90 5.89
N ILE A 69 9.66 -8.59 4.74
CA ILE A 69 8.65 -7.54 4.58
C ILE A 69 7.37 -7.88 5.38
N PHE A 70 6.90 -9.13 5.27
CA PHE A 70 5.74 -9.60 6.05
C PHE A 70 5.98 -9.49 7.56
N LEU A 71 7.18 -9.85 8.04
CA LEU A 71 7.52 -9.77 9.46
C LEU A 71 7.51 -8.34 9.98
N ILE A 72 8.05 -7.38 9.22
CA ILE A 72 8.05 -5.97 9.63
C ILE A 72 6.63 -5.44 9.74
N ILE A 73 5.80 -5.70 8.72
CA ILE A 73 4.39 -5.30 8.72
C ILE A 73 3.68 -5.90 9.94
N ALA A 74 3.90 -7.19 10.21
CA ALA A 74 3.29 -7.89 11.34
C ALA A 74 3.68 -7.25 12.68
N LEU A 75 4.98 -7.02 12.91
CA LEU A 75 5.48 -6.48 14.17
C LEU A 75 5.05 -5.02 14.39
N VAL A 76 5.10 -4.18 13.36
CA VAL A 76 4.63 -2.79 13.45
C VAL A 76 3.11 -2.74 13.71
N THR A 77 2.34 -3.59 13.05
CA THR A 77 0.88 -3.67 13.28
C THR A 77 0.56 -4.18 14.68
N ALA A 78 1.28 -5.20 15.15
CA ALA A 78 1.15 -5.73 16.51
C ALA A 78 1.47 -4.67 17.58
N MET A 79 2.57 -3.94 17.40
CA MET A 79 2.91 -2.81 18.27
C MET A 79 1.81 -1.76 18.32
N LEU A 80 1.27 -1.37 17.15
CA LEU A 80 0.18 -0.41 17.08
C LEU A 80 -1.09 -0.94 17.78
N GLY A 81 -1.37 -2.25 17.70
CA GLY A 81 -2.44 -2.92 18.43
C GLY A 81 -2.31 -2.71 19.94
N ALA A 82 -1.14 -3.00 20.50
CA ALA A 82 -0.86 -2.82 21.93
C ALA A 82 -0.94 -1.34 22.37
N LEU A 83 -0.46 -0.41 21.54
CA LEU A 83 -0.56 1.03 21.81
C LEU A 83 -2.00 1.53 21.80
N ARG A 84 -2.85 1.00 20.91
CA ARG A 84 -4.28 1.31 20.83
C ARG A 84 -5.03 0.82 22.06
N GLU A 85 -4.75 -0.39 22.53
CA GLU A 85 -5.40 -0.97 23.69
C GLU A 85 -5.18 -0.13 24.97
N MET A 86 -4.01 0.52 25.10
CA MET A 86 -3.74 1.44 26.20
C MET A 86 -4.12 2.90 25.92
N GLY A 87 -4.52 3.25 24.68
CA GLY A 87 -4.87 4.60 24.25
C GLY A 87 -3.68 5.54 24.07
N ALA A 88 -2.46 5.03 23.98
CA ALA A 88 -1.24 5.81 23.76
C ALA A 88 -1.23 6.44 22.36
N ASP A 89 -1.75 5.74 21.36
CA ASP A 89 -1.88 6.19 19.97
C ASP A 89 -2.62 7.53 19.88
N ARG A 90 -3.76 7.68 20.56
CA ARG A 90 -4.55 8.92 20.60
C ARG A 90 -3.78 10.06 21.26
N LEU A 91 -3.01 9.77 22.29
CA LEU A 91 -2.22 10.78 23.00
C LEU A 91 -1.05 11.30 22.16
N MET A 92 -0.49 10.48 21.26
CA MET A 92 0.59 10.90 20.35
C MET A 92 0.16 12.03 19.41
N VAL A 93 -1.08 12.06 18.97
CA VAL A 93 -1.58 13.07 18.03
C VAL A 93 -2.27 14.26 18.73
N THR A 94 -2.62 14.14 20.00
CA THR A 94 -3.33 15.18 20.76
C THR A 94 -2.63 16.54 20.80
N PRO A 95 -1.28 16.66 20.90
CA PRO A 95 -0.60 17.96 20.92
C PRO A 95 -0.85 18.80 19.68
N PHE A 96 -1.00 18.18 18.51
CA PHE A 96 -1.22 18.86 17.23
C PHE A 96 -2.55 19.63 17.17
N ARG A 97 -3.54 19.22 17.97
CA ARG A 97 -4.84 19.92 18.11
C ARG A 97 -4.67 21.40 18.50
N ARG A 98 -3.61 21.72 19.28
CA ARG A 98 -3.35 23.10 19.72
C ARG A 98 -2.90 24.04 18.60
N VAL A 99 -2.29 23.49 17.55
CA VAL A 99 -1.75 24.23 16.40
C VAL A 99 -2.83 24.40 15.31
N MET A 100 -3.80 23.49 15.24
CA MET A 100 -4.88 23.48 14.24
C MET A 100 -6.00 24.48 14.59
N ARG A 101 -5.74 25.77 14.40
CA ARG A 101 -6.67 26.87 14.77
C ARG A 101 -7.38 27.51 13.57
N THR A 102 -6.81 27.42 12.38
CA THR A 102 -7.35 27.97 11.13
C THR A 102 -7.34 26.90 10.04
N GLY A 103 -8.11 27.09 8.97
CA GLY A 103 -8.12 26.16 7.84
C GLY A 103 -6.71 25.91 7.28
N THR A 104 -5.91 26.97 7.10
CA THR A 104 -4.54 26.85 6.59
C THR A 104 -3.62 26.08 7.53
N SER A 105 -3.60 26.43 8.83
CA SER A 105 -2.76 25.70 9.79
C SER A 105 -3.18 24.23 9.93
N SER A 106 -4.49 23.98 9.87
CA SER A 106 -5.02 22.60 9.94
C SER A 106 -4.66 21.79 8.70
N PHE A 107 -4.70 22.38 7.50
CA PHE A 107 -4.27 21.73 6.27
C PHE A 107 -2.81 21.28 6.35
N ILE A 108 -1.92 22.19 6.75
CA ILE A 108 -0.48 21.92 6.84
C ILE A 108 -0.18 20.88 7.94
N VAL A 109 -0.74 21.05 9.13
CA VAL A 109 -0.53 20.12 10.25
C VAL A 109 -1.07 18.74 9.90
N LEU A 110 -2.27 18.67 9.33
CA LEU A 110 -2.88 17.40 8.92
C LEU A 110 -2.01 16.69 7.87
N ALA A 111 -1.49 17.41 6.87
CA ALA A 111 -0.60 16.83 5.86
C ALA A 111 0.70 16.30 6.48
N ILE A 112 1.39 17.10 7.29
CA ILE A 112 2.66 16.71 7.92
C ILE A 112 2.46 15.53 8.87
N VAL A 113 1.47 15.60 9.75
CA VAL A 113 1.23 14.56 10.77
C VAL A 113 0.79 13.26 10.11
N THR A 114 -0.10 13.32 9.10
CA THR A 114 -0.53 12.14 8.35
C THR A 114 0.66 11.51 7.63
N TYR A 115 1.50 12.31 6.96
CA TYR A 115 2.70 11.82 6.28
C TYR A 115 3.66 11.13 7.25
N VAL A 116 4.05 11.82 8.32
CA VAL A 116 5.01 11.29 9.29
C VAL A 116 4.50 10.02 9.97
N ILE A 117 3.26 10.00 10.45
CA ILE A 117 2.69 8.81 11.09
C ILE A 117 2.64 7.65 10.09
N SER A 118 2.24 7.92 8.84
CA SER A 118 2.10 6.90 7.81
C SER A 118 3.43 6.30 7.35
N LEU A 119 4.55 7.01 7.50
CA LEU A 119 5.89 6.46 7.24
C LEU A 119 6.29 5.36 8.22
N PHE A 120 5.79 5.42 9.48
CA PHE A 120 6.15 4.47 10.54
C PHE A 120 5.12 3.36 10.72
N PHE A 121 3.84 3.70 10.66
CA PHE A 121 2.75 2.77 10.99
C PHE A 121 2.04 2.21 9.77
N TRP A 122 2.50 2.55 8.58
CA TRP A 122 1.79 2.36 7.34
C TRP A 122 0.46 3.12 7.26
N PRO A 123 0.04 3.60 6.07
CA PRO A 123 -1.13 4.48 5.98
C PRO A 123 -2.43 3.81 6.41
N THR A 124 -2.67 2.55 6.04
CA THR A 124 -3.93 1.87 6.34
C THR A 124 -4.21 1.75 7.84
N PRO A 125 -3.26 1.34 8.70
CA PRO A 125 -3.42 1.41 10.15
C PRO A 125 -3.42 2.84 10.72
N ALA A 126 -2.75 3.80 10.06
CA ALA A 126 -2.66 5.19 10.53
C ALA A 126 -3.95 5.99 10.30
N VAL A 127 -4.72 5.70 9.23
CA VAL A 127 -5.95 6.44 8.88
C VAL A 127 -6.98 6.48 10.01
N PRO A 128 -7.31 5.39 10.72
CA PRO A 128 -8.24 5.45 11.86
C PRO A 128 -7.78 6.38 12.97
N LEU A 129 -6.47 6.43 13.25
CA LEU A 129 -5.90 7.31 14.26
C LEU A 129 -6.04 8.78 13.87
N VAL A 130 -5.59 9.13 12.65
CA VAL A 130 -5.74 10.48 12.09
C VAL A 130 -7.21 10.85 11.99
N GLY A 131 -8.04 9.92 11.52
CA GLY A 131 -9.48 10.08 11.33
C GLY A 131 -10.22 10.42 12.64
N ALA A 132 -9.98 9.65 13.68
CA ALA A 132 -10.69 9.83 14.95
C ALA A 132 -10.28 11.11 15.71
N VAL A 133 -9.03 11.59 15.55
CA VAL A 133 -8.50 12.68 16.39
C VAL A 133 -8.31 13.99 15.62
N LEU A 134 -7.75 13.95 14.42
CA LEU A 134 -7.39 15.18 13.68
C LEU A 134 -8.48 15.67 12.73
N ILE A 135 -9.28 14.76 12.14
CA ILE A 135 -10.34 15.14 11.21
C ILE A 135 -11.39 16.05 11.89
N PRO A 136 -11.96 15.71 13.05
CA PRO A 136 -12.93 16.58 13.72
C PRO A 136 -12.34 17.98 14.05
N VAL A 137 -11.07 18.01 14.43
CA VAL A 137 -10.38 19.29 14.75
C VAL A 137 -10.16 20.11 13.49
N ALA A 138 -9.79 19.49 12.37
CA ALA A 138 -9.60 20.17 11.10
C ALA A 138 -10.90 20.79 10.57
N ILE A 139 -12.01 20.06 10.69
CA ILE A 139 -13.35 20.54 10.30
C ILE A 139 -13.78 21.71 11.18
N ARG A 140 -13.64 21.61 12.50
CA ARG A 140 -13.91 22.72 13.43
C ARG A 140 -13.07 23.95 13.11
N ALA A 141 -11.83 23.76 12.64
CA ALA A 141 -10.93 24.84 12.23
C ALA A 141 -11.24 25.42 10.84
N GLY A 142 -12.30 24.95 10.18
CA GLY A 142 -12.82 25.51 8.93
C GLY A 142 -12.47 24.74 7.66
N LEU A 143 -11.76 23.62 7.70
CA LEU A 143 -11.57 22.79 6.51
C LEU A 143 -12.88 22.10 6.11
N SER A 144 -13.14 22.06 4.80
CA SER A 144 -14.24 21.23 4.29
C SER A 144 -13.90 19.74 4.44
N PRO A 145 -14.90 18.86 4.69
CA PRO A 145 -14.70 17.40 4.78
C PRO A 145 -13.95 16.84 3.57
N LEU A 146 -14.24 17.34 2.36
CA LEU A 146 -13.56 16.94 1.14
C LEU A 146 -12.07 17.33 1.15
N SER A 147 -11.73 18.55 1.59
CA SER A 147 -10.34 18.99 1.72
C SER A 147 -9.56 18.10 2.69
N VAL A 148 -10.18 17.74 3.81
CA VAL A 148 -9.60 16.85 4.82
C VAL A 148 -9.34 15.46 4.22
N GLY A 149 -10.34 14.88 3.54
CA GLY A 149 -10.18 13.59 2.86
C GLY A 149 -9.06 13.60 1.81
N MET A 150 -8.98 14.67 0.99
CA MET A 150 -7.90 14.83 0.00
C MET A 150 -6.52 14.89 0.64
N VAL A 151 -6.35 15.65 1.73
CA VAL A 151 -5.06 15.77 2.43
C VAL A 151 -4.63 14.43 3.01
N VAL A 152 -5.52 13.71 3.68
CA VAL A 152 -5.22 12.40 4.28
C VAL A 152 -4.90 11.36 3.20
N ALA A 153 -5.64 11.35 2.08
CA ALA A 153 -5.37 10.46 0.97
C ALA A 153 -4.01 10.77 0.31
N ILE A 154 -3.73 12.03 -0.01
CA ILE A 154 -2.50 12.42 -0.70
C ILE A 154 -1.28 12.22 0.21
N ALA A 155 -1.31 12.73 1.44
CA ALA A 155 -0.16 12.67 2.34
C ALA A 155 0.12 11.25 2.88
N GLY A 156 -0.93 10.50 3.23
CA GLY A 156 -0.83 9.14 3.78
C GLY A 156 -0.78 8.08 2.70
N GLN A 157 -1.88 7.90 1.99
CA GLN A 157 -2.06 6.79 1.05
C GLN A 157 -1.25 6.96 -0.24
N GLY A 158 -1.02 8.18 -0.68
CA GLY A 158 -0.16 8.47 -1.82
C GLY A 158 1.29 8.62 -1.42
N MET A 159 1.62 9.73 -0.78
CA MET A 159 2.98 10.20 -0.55
C MET A 159 3.79 9.29 0.39
N ALA A 160 3.27 8.98 1.58
CA ALA A 160 4.01 8.15 2.54
C ALA A 160 4.13 6.69 2.04
N LEU A 161 3.07 6.14 1.45
CA LEU A 161 3.07 4.77 0.95
C LEU A 161 3.97 4.61 -0.29
N SER A 162 4.00 5.61 -1.20
CA SER A 162 4.86 5.53 -2.37
C SER A 162 6.33 5.79 -2.07
N ALA A 163 6.63 6.59 -1.04
CA ALA A 163 7.99 6.73 -0.53
C ALA A 163 8.46 5.45 0.15
N ASP A 164 7.64 4.95 1.07
CA ASP A 164 7.87 3.77 1.94
C ASP A 164 9.32 3.66 2.43
N TYR A 165 9.88 4.82 2.81
CA TYR A 165 11.32 5.00 3.01
C TYR A 165 11.82 4.32 4.28
N ILE A 166 10.97 4.19 5.30
CA ILE A 166 11.35 3.63 6.60
C ILE A 166 11.23 2.10 6.60
N ILE A 167 10.08 1.59 6.13
CA ILE A 167 9.76 0.16 6.18
C ILE A 167 10.33 -0.56 4.94
N LYS A 168 10.39 0.14 3.79
CA LYS A 168 10.97 -0.31 2.51
C LYS A 168 10.30 -1.55 1.91
N VAL A 169 8.99 -1.69 2.08
CA VAL A 169 8.19 -2.77 1.45
C VAL A 169 8.13 -2.58 -0.07
N ALA A 170 7.62 -1.44 -0.51
CA ALA A 170 7.44 -1.17 -1.93
C ALA A 170 8.78 -1.10 -2.69
N PRO A 171 9.80 -0.34 -2.22
CA PRO A 171 11.12 -0.36 -2.83
C PRO A 171 11.77 -1.75 -2.85
N GLY A 172 11.59 -2.53 -1.77
CA GLY A 172 12.13 -3.88 -1.67
C GLY A 172 11.55 -4.84 -2.72
N ILE A 173 10.23 -4.81 -2.94
CA ILE A 173 9.57 -5.63 -3.97
C ILE A 173 10.03 -5.21 -5.36
N SER A 174 10.01 -3.90 -5.66
CA SER A 174 10.41 -3.36 -6.97
C SER A 174 11.87 -3.68 -7.28
N ALA A 175 12.77 -3.47 -6.30
CA ALA A 175 14.21 -3.69 -6.45
C ALA A 175 14.54 -5.18 -6.65
N LYS A 176 13.93 -6.08 -5.88
CA LYS A 176 14.09 -7.53 -6.04
C LYS A 176 13.70 -7.99 -7.44
N ALA A 177 12.57 -7.52 -7.94
CA ALA A 177 12.10 -7.87 -9.28
C ALA A 177 12.99 -7.26 -10.38
N ALA A 178 13.59 -6.10 -10.14
CA ALA A 178 14.50 -5.43 -11.07
C ALA A 178 15.95 -5.97 -11.01
N GLY A 179 16.32 -6.74 -9.99
CA GLY A 179 17.68 -7.19 -9.75
C GLY A 179 18.64 -6.05 -9.32
N VAL A 180 18.12 -5.08 -8.55
CA VAL A 180 18.88 -3.88 -8.12
C VAL A 180 18.83 -3.68 -6.61
N ASP A 181 19.61 -2.72 -6.11
CA ASP A 181 19.67 -2.39 -4.68
C ASP A 181 18.39 -1.68 -4.19
N PRO A 182 17.73 -2.21 -3.15
CA PRO A 182 16.52 -1.63 -2.58
C PRO A 182 16.70 -0.21 -2.00
N ASP A 183 17.87 0.10 -1.46
CA ASP A 183 18.14 1.39 -0.83
C ASP A 183 18.19 2.50 -1.87
N THR A 184 18.78 2.21 -3.03
CA THR A 184 18.84 3.15 -4.16
C THR A 184 17.44 3.41 -4.73
N VAL A 185 16.61 2.37 -4.86
CA VAL A 185 15.21 2.54 -5.28
C VAL A 185 14.43 3.37 -4.26
N ALA A 186 14.62 3.12 -2.95
CA ALA A 186 13.96 3.86 -1.88
C ALA A 186 14.34 5.35 -1.88
N ASP A 187 15.61 5.67 -2.10
CA ASP A 187 16.09 7.05 -2.18
C ASP A 187 15.42 7.82 -3.33
N LYS A 188 15.38 7.21 -4.51
CA LYS A 188 14.71 7.81 -5.68
C LYS A 188 13.21 7.90 -5.48
N ALA A 189 12.58 6.85 -4.96
CA ALA A 189 11.15 6.83 -4.64
C ALA A 189 10.77 7.92 -3.63
N LEU A 190 11.59 8.18 -2.61
CA LEU A 190 11.38 9.28 -1.67
C LEU A 190 11.32 10.63 -2.39
N VAL A 191 12.31 10.93 -3.24
CA VAL A 191 12.35 12.20 -3.99
C VAL A 191 11.13 12.32 -4.90
N LEU A 192 10.82 11.27 -5.67
CA LEU A 192 9.68 11.28 -6.60
C LEU A 192 8.35 11.41 -5.85
N SER A 193 8.17 10.72 -4.73
CA SER A 193 6.96 10.80 -3.93
C SER A 193 6.75 12.20 -3.33
N LEU A 194 7.83 12.86 -2.90
CA LEU A 194 7.79 14.24 -2.43
C LEU A 194 7.35 15.20 -3.55
N ILE A 195 7.88 15.03 -4.77
CA ILE A 195 7.48 15.83 -5.93
C ILE A 195 5.98 15.64 -6.23
N VAL A 196 5.51 14.38 -6.31
CA VAL A 196 4.09 14.10 -6.56
C VAL A 196 3.22 14.67 -5.44
N GLY A 197 3.58 14.36 -4.19
CA GLY A 197 2.79 14.73 -3.02
C GLY A 197 2.71 16.23 -2.80
N LEU A 198 3.84 16.94 -2.87
CA LEU A 198 3.86 18.40 -2.73
C LEU A 198 3.10 19.09 -3.85
N THR A 199 3.28 18.64 -5.11
CA THR A 199 2.51 19.15 -6.26
C THR A 199 1.01 18.95 -6.02
N ALA A 200 0.60 17.74 -5.63
CA ALA A 200 -0.79 17.42 -5.39
C ALA A 200 -1.37 18.21 -4.19
N LEU A 201 -0.61 18.37 -3.10
CA LEU A 201 -1.02 19.17 -1.94
C LEU A 201 -1.14 20.67 -2.27
N ILE A 202 -0.20 21.23 -3.05
CA ILE A 202 -0.25 22.63 -3.48
C ILE A 202 -1.48 22.87 -4.35
N ILE A 203 -1.72 22.03 -5.37
CA ILE A 203 -2.91 22.15 -6.23
C ILE A 203 -4.19 21.99 -5.38
N THR A 204 -4.22 21.04 -4.44
CA THR A 204 -5.36 20.85 -3.53
C THR A 204 -5.57 22.09 -2.65
N PHE A 205 -4.51 22.64 -2.08
CA PHE A 205 -4.58 23.88 -1.29
C PHE A 205 -5.20 25.04 -2.10
N VAL A 206 -4.68 25.30 -3.29
CA VAL A 206 -5.13 26.40 -4.14
C VAL A 206 -6.59 26.21 -4.56
N THR A 207 -6.96 24.99 -4.98
CA THR A 207 -8.31 24.72 -5.50
C THR A 207 -9.37 24.63 -4.42
N GLN A 208 -9.01 24.08 -3.23
CA GLN A 208 -9.96 23.88 -2.14
C GLN A 208 -10.04 25.07 -1.17
N ARG A 209 -9.07 25.98 -1.16
CA ARG A 209 -9.03 27.13 -0.24
C ARG A 209 -10.31 27.95 -0.26
N ARG A 210 -10.97 28.07 -1.41
CA ARG A 210 -12.23 28.82 -1.56
C ARG A 210 -13.43 28.16 -0.86
N SER A 211 -13.36 26.87 -0.57
CA SER A 211 -14.41 26.12 0.13
C SER A 211 -14.27 26.15 1.65
N TRP A 212 -13.19 26.73 2.18
CA TRP A 212 -12.95 26.77 3.62
C TRP A 212 -13.78 27.87 4.27
N ARG A 213 -14.18 27.60 5.50
CA ARG A 213 -15.04 28.48 6.30
C ARG A 213 -14.28 29.08 7.48
N THR A 214 -14.83 30.11 8.09
CA THR A 214 -14.32 30.62 9.37
C THR A 214 -14.45 29.54 10.45
N PRO A 215 -13.45 29.38 11.34
CA PRO A 215 -13.50 28.39 12.41
C PRO A 215 -14.74 28.57 13.29
N SER A 216 -15.53 27.51 13.47
CA SER A 216 -16.72 27.49 14.34
C SER A 216 -16.97 26.10 14.90
N ALA A 217 -17.57 26.04 16.11
CA ALA A 217 -18.03 24.78 16.68
C ALA A 217 -19.19 24.19 15.88
N ASP A 218 -20.02 25.02 15.26
CA ASP A 218 -21.20 24.60 14.49
C ASP A 218 -20.82 23.77 13.26
N LEU A 219 -19.61 23.98 12.70
CA LEU A 219 -19.10 23.17 11.58
C LEU A 219 -18.90 21.72 11.98
N LEU A 220 -18.43 21.48 13.21
CA LEU A 220 -18.27 20.13 13.74
C LEU A 220 -19.64 19.48 13.99
N VAL A 221 -20.55 20.20 14.61
CA VAL A 221 -21.92 19.71 14.87
C VAL A 221 -22.65 19.40 13.57
N ALA A 222 -22.54 20.27 12.56
CA ALA A 222 -23.15 20.04 11.25
C ALA A 222 -22.59 18.77 10.59
N TRP A 223 -21.25 18.57 10.67
CA TRP A 223 -20.59 17.39 10.12
C TRP A 223 -20.94 16.11 10.91
N GLU A 224 -21.12 16.18 12.23
CA GLU A 224 -21.57 15.07 13.06
C GLU A 224 -23.01 14.68 12.76
N ASN A 225 -23.90 15.65 12.58
CA ASN A 225 -25.33 15.44 12.28
C ASN A 225 -25.57 14.88 10.86
N GLU A 226 -24.69 15.17 9.88
CA GLU A 226 -24.75 14.54 8.55
C GLU A 226 -24.55 13.02 8.59
N ALA A 227 -24.05 12.46 9.70
CA ALA A 227 -23.92 11.02 9.89
C ALA A 227 -25.26 10.33 10.21
N ASP A 228 -26.20 11.04 10.81
CA ASP A 228 -27.50 10.49 11.21
C ASP A 228 -28.51 10.45 10.04
N HIS A 229 -28.17 11.10 8.92
CA HIS A 229 -28.88 11.00 7.65
C HIS A 229 -28.00 10.32 6.61
N PRO A 230 -28.18 8.99 6.36
CA PRO A 230 -27.50 8.32 5.25
C PRO A 230 -27.84 9.06 3.95
N LEU A 231 -26.81 9.50 3.20
CA LEU A 231 -27.01 10.06 1.88
C LEU A 231 -27.82 9.07 1.05
N ASP A 232 -29.06 9.44 0.70
CA ASP A 232 -29.90 8.70 -0.21
C ASP A 232 -29.10 8.32 -1.45
N PRO A 233 -29.11 7.05 -1.86
CA PRO A 233 -28.52 6.68 -3.15
C PRO A 233 -29.27 7.46 -4.24
N SER A 234 -28.53 8.12 -5.11
CA SER A 234 -29.02 8.91 -6.26
C SER A 234 -30.29 8.33 -6.87
N PRO A 235 -31.25 9.16 -7.25
CA PRO A 235 -32.42 8.71 -7.95
C PRO A 235 -32.02 8.15 -9.33
N SER A 236 -31.91 6.84 -9.40
CA SER A 236 -31.81 6.14 -10.68
C SER A 236 -33.14 5.46 -10.98
N ALA A 237 -33.76 6.00 -12.02
CA ALA A 237 -34.72 5.35 -12.90
C ALA A 237 -35.97 4.72 -12.25
N THR A 238 -37.05 5.45 -12.34
CA THR A 238 -38.42 4.96 -12.50
C THR A 238 -38.48 3.54 -13.06
N SER A 239 -38.83 2.58 -12.20
CA SER A 239 -39.47 1.35 -12.64
C SER A 239 -40.92 1.38 -12.18
N ARG A 240 -41.78 1.35 -13.19
CA ARG A 240 -43.24 1.29 -13.06
C ARG A 240 -43.65 0.07 -12.26
N ASP A 241 -44.60 0.32 -11.40
CA ASP A 241 -45.43 -0.66 -10.71
C ASP A 241 -45.98 -1.72 -11.65
N THR A 242 -45.85 -2.97 -11.25
CA THR A 242 -46.86 -4.01 -11.47
C THR A 242 -46.66 -5.07 -10.39
N GLU A 243 -47.49 -4.97 -9.38
CA GLU A 243 -47.74 -6.00 -8.39
C GLU A 243 -48.66 -7.04 -9.01
N PRO A 244 -48.49 -8.33 -8.79
CA PRO A 244 -49.61 -9.28 -8.72
C PRO A 244 -49.65 -9.99 -7.35
N PRO A 245 -50.84 -10.49 -6.93
CA PRO A 245 -51.20 -10.68 -5.57
C PRO A 245 -50.72 -11.98 -4.91
N ALA A 246 -50.73 -11.93 -3.61
CA ALA A 246 -50.44 -13.02 -2.66
C ALA A 246 -51.27 -14.27 -2.92
N ASP A 247 -50.63 -15.44 -2.89
CA ASP A 247 -51.29 -16.67 -2.54
C ASP A 247 -50.48 -17.46 -1.47
N ARG A 248 -51.18 -17.80 -0.40
CA ARG A 248 -50.68 -18.55 0.74
C ARG A 248 -50.71 -20.04 0.44
N LEU A 249 -49.73 -20.81 0.92
CA LEU A 249 -49.92 -22.16 1.43
C LEU A 249 -48.65 -22.68 2.14
N PRO A 250 -48.71 -23.76 2.98
CA PRO A 250 -48.33 -23.70 4.38
C PRO A 250 -47.09 -24.58 4.73
N ASP A 251 -46.73 -24.49 6.00
CA ASP A 251 -45.67 -25.18 6.74
C ASP A 251 -45.45 -26.66 6.44
N ALA A 252 -44.16 -27.08 6.36
CA ALA A 252 -43.66 -28.29 7.00
C ALA A 252 -42.12 -28.33 7.03
N PRO A 253 -41.51 -28.86 8.10
CA PRO A 253 -40.07 -28.79 8.33
C PRO A 253 -39.35 -30.04 7.83
N LEU A 254 -38.09 -29.94 7.45
CA LEU A 254 -37.07 -30.99 7.60
C LEU A 254 -35.67 -30.56 7.19
N GLY A 255 -34.76 -30.68 8.12
CA GLY A 255 -33.48 -31.34 7.92
C GLY A 255 -32.42 -30.60 7.15
N GLY A 256 -31.42 -30.02 7.86
CA GLY A 256 -30.28 -29.32 7.37
C GLY A 256 -29.26 -30.14 6.60
N VAL A 257 -28.49 -29.41 5.82
CA VAL A 257 -27.04 -29.63 5.52
C VAL A 257 -26.49 -28.25 5.16
N PRO A 258 -25.35 -27.80 5.69
CA PRO A 258 -24.80 -26.51 5.31
C PRO A 258 -24.13 -26.60 3.96
N SER A 259 -24.67 -25.91 2.98
CA SER A 259 -24.01 -25.71 1.69
C SER A 259 -23.00 -24.58 1.83
N ALA A 260 -21.75 -24.88 1.53
CA ALA A 260 -20.66 -23.95 1.41
C ALA A 260 -20.80 -23.07 0.17
N ALA A 261 -20.16 -21.91 0.24
CA ALA A 261 -19.78 -21.00 -0.83
C ALA A 261 -20.82 -20.00 -1.32
N SER A 262 -20.81 -18.86 -0.65
CA SER A 262 -20.93 -17.59 -1.35
C SER A 262 -19.70 -16.73 -1.00
N THR A 263 -18.82 -16.54 -1.94
CA THR A 263 -17.72 -15.57 -1.92
C THR A 263 -18.31 -14.16 -1.89
N GLY A 264 -18.77 -13.75 -0.74
CA GLY A 264 -19.09 -12.37 -0.44
C GLY A 264 -17.78 -11.64 -0.13
N THR A 265 -17.45 -10.67 -0.95
CA THR A 265 -16.48 -9.62 -0.63
C THR A 265 -16.80 -9.11 0.78
N ALA A 266 -15.98 -9.46 1.76
CA ALA A 266 -16.16 -8.98 3.12
C ALA A 266 -15.86 -7.48 3.13
N THR A 267 -16.91 -6.69 2.94
CA THR A 267 -16.94 -5.29 3.33
C THR A 267 -16.78 -5.32 4.85
N ALA A 268 -15.58 -4.99 5.33
CA ALA A 268 -15.36 -4.77 6.75
C ALA A 268 -16.24 -3.57 7.15
N THR A 269 -17.41 -3.86 7.67
CA THR A 269 -18.23 -2.86 8.36
C THR A 269 -17.43 -2.48 9.60
N VAL A 270 -16.78 -1.34 9.55
CA VAL A 270 -16.17 -0.72 10.73
C VAL A 270 -17.35 -0.28 11.59
N THR A 271 -17.76 -1.13 12.50
CA THR A 271 -18.62 -0.73 13.59
C THR A 271 -17.81 0.27 14.41
N VAL A 272 -18.13 1.55 14.26
CA VAL A 272 -17.68 2.59 15.19
C VAL A 272 -18.35 2.25 16.52
N ALA A 273 -17.62 1.56 17.40
CA ALA A 273 -18.05 1.37 18.76
C ALA A 273 -18.13 2.75 19.42
N ASP A 274 -19.29 3.09 19.95
CA ASP A 274 -19.49 4.26 20.81
C ASP A 274 -18.38 4.30 21.86
N PRO A 275 -17.80 5.45 22.15
CA PRO A 275 -16.82 5.59 23.20
C PRO A 275 -17.52 5.44 24.56
N ILE A 276 -17.72 4.20 25.01
CA ILE A 276 -18.02 3.93 26.41
C ILE A 276 -16.79 4.39 27.18
N THR A 277 -16.86 5.59 27.74
CA THR A 277 -15.87 6.17 28.64
C THR A 277 -15.93 5.42 29.96
N HIS A 278 -15.32 4.23 30.02
CA HIS A 278 -14.91 3.66 31.29
C HIS A 278 -13.76 4.49 31.83
N PRO A 279 -13.80 4.95 33.09
CA PRO A 279 -12.67 5.68 33.70
C PRO A 279 -11.45 4.75 33.68
N THR A 280 -10.48 5.08 32.84
CA THR A 280 -9.21 4.36 32.76
C THR A 280 -8.51 4.47 34.12
N PRO A 281 -8.07 3.35 34.74
CA PRO A 281 -7.33 3.42 36.00
C PRO A 281 -6.13 4.35 35.85
N VAL A 282 -5.89 5.20 36.84
CA VAL A 282 -4.87 6.27 36.85
C VAL A 282 -3.48 5.76 36.37
N ARG A 283 -3.15 4.52 36.70
CA ARG A 283 -1.92 3.85 36.28
C ARG A 283 -1.86 3.59 34.77
N LYS A 284 -2.97 3.15 34.13
CA LYS A 284 -3.03 2.95 32.68
C LYS A 284 -2.84 4.28 31.94
N ALA A 285 -3.44 5.36 32.44
CA ALA A 285 -3.30 6.70 31.89
C ALA A 285 -1.86 7.23 31.96
N PHE A 286 -1.10 6.90 33.01
CA PHE A 286 0.30 7.26 33.13
C PHE A 286 1.16 6.56 32.07
N PHE A 287 1.04 5.23 31.95
CA PHE A 287 1.80 4.48 30.93
C PHE A 287 1.43 4.90 29.51
N ALA A 288 0.15 5.14 29.22
CA ALA A 288 -0.28 5.66 27.93
C ALA A 288 0.45 6.96 27.56
N LYS A 289 0.60 7.90 28.53
CA LYS A 289 1.38 9.14 28.32
C LYS A 289 2.86 8.87 28.11
N CYS A 290 3.44 7.94 28.88
CA CYS A 290 4.85 7.56 28.72
C CYS A 290 5.11 6.99 27.31
N PHE A 291 4.28 6.05 26.84
CA PHE A 291 4.43 5.47 25.51
C PHE A 291 4.12 6.47 24.39
N ALA A 292 3.17 7.38 24.60
CA ALA A 292 2.86 8.45 23.66
C ALA A 292 4.05 9.39 23.38
N VAL A 293 4.99 9.50 24.31
CA VAL A 293 6.24 10.25 24.15
C VAL A 293 7.38 9.32 23.73
N LEU A 294 7.52 8.16 24.37
CA LEU A 294 8.59 7.20 24.12
C LEU A 294 8.65 6.77 22.64
N VAL A 295 7.50 6.38 22.07
CA VAL A 295 7.46 5.86 20.69
C VAL A 295 7.94 6.91 19.67
N PRO A 296 7.40 8.15 19.62
CA PRO A 296 7.92 9.16 18.72
C PRO A 296 9.40 9.48 18.95
N VAL A 297 9.87 9.50 20.20
CA VAL A 297 11.28 9.78 20.54
C VAL A 297 12.19 8.67 20.03
N VAL A 298 11.83 7.40 20.22
CA VAL A 298 12.60 6.25 19.73
C VAL A 298 12.70 6.28 18.20
N TYR A 299 11.58 6.47 17.51
CA TYR A 299 11.60 6.54 16.04
C TYR A 299 12.30 7.80 15.51
N LEU A 300 12.18 8.94 16.18
CA LEU A 300 12.93 10.14 15.84
C LEU A 300 14.44 9.91 16.02
N GLY A 301 14.85 9.27 17.12
CA GLY A 301 16.24 8.86 17.35
C GLY A 301 16.75 7.93 16.24
N PHE A 302 15.90 7.00 15.78
CA PHE A 302 16.24 6.11 14.67
C PHE A 302 16.39 6.87 13.34
N ILE A 303 15.50 7.86 13.04
CA ILE A 303 15.67 8.73 11.87
C ILE A 303 16.99 9.49 11.94
N VAL A 304 17.30 10.08 13.11
CA VAL A 304 18.57 10.80 13.31
C VAL A 304 19.75 9.87 13.04
N TYR A 305 19.70 8.63 13.54
CA TYR A 305 20.72 7.62 13.27
C TYR A 305 20.88 7.33 11.77
N LEU A 306 19.76 7.14 11.04
CA LEU A 306 19.77 6.92 9.59
C LEU A 306 20.39 8.10 8.83
N LEU A 307 20.01 9.33 9.21
CA LEU A 307 20.55 10.55 8.59
C LEU A 307 22.05 10.71 8.88
N LEU A 308 22.48 10.47 10.13
CA LEU A 308 23.89 10.50 10.48
C LEU A 308 24.71 9.46 9.69
N GLY A 309 24.20 8.23 9.57
CA GLY A 309 24.89 7.18 8.79
C GLY A 309 24.93 7.46 7.30
N LYS A 310 23.94 8.23 6.78
CA LYS A 310 23.90 8.59 5.35
C LYS A 310 24.77 9.80 5.00
N PHE A 311 24.81 10.82 5.87
CA PHE A 311 25.44 12.10 5.58
C PHE A 311 26.76 12.32 6.34
N THR A 312 27.11 11.44 7.29
CA THR A 312 28.32 11.55 8.09
C THR A 312 28.99 10.18 8.24
N THR A 313 30.23 10.19 8.73
CA THR A 313 30.99 8.98 9.10
C THR A 313 30.93 8.67 10.60
N VAL A 314 30.09 9.39 11.36
CA VAL A 314 30.00 9.26 12.83
C VAL A 314 29.40 7.91 13.24
N VAL A 315 28.46 7.40 12.45
CA VAL A 315 27.87 6.08 12.67
C VAL A 315 27.93 5.28 11.36
N PRO A 316 28.05 3.93 11.44
CA PRO A 316 28.06 3.11 10.23
C PRO A 316 26.73 3.22 9.49
N PRO A 317 26.75 3.35 8.14
CA PRO A 317 25.53 3.36 7.37
C PRO A 317 24.86 1.98 7.41
N LEU A 318 23.56 1.95 7.64
CA LEU A 318 22.76 0.73 7.51
C LEU A 318 22.58 0.40 6.03
N LYS A 319 22.81 -0.85 5.66
CA LYS A 319 22.72 -1.32 4.27
C LYS A 319 21.62 -2.36 4.10
N GLY A 320 21.00 -2.37 2.93
CA GLY A 320 19.99 -3.37 2.56
C GLY A 320 18.81 -3.43 3.53
N GLY A 321 18.52 -4.63 4.06
CA GLY A 321 17.40 -4.86 4.98
C GLY A 321 17.63 -4.45 6.45
N ASP A 322 18.83 -3.96 6.82
CA ASP A 322 19.19 -3.71 8.23
C ASP A 322 18.28 -2.65 8.88
N ALA A 323 17.99 -1.57 8.17
CA ALA A 323 17.10 -0.51 8.66
C ALA A 323 15.70 -1.07 8.98
N ALA A 324 15.18 -1.88 8.09
CA ALA A 324 13.89 -2.54 8.24
C ALA A 324 13.89 -3.55 9.40
N ALA A 325 14.98 -4.33 9.58
CA ALA A 325 15.14 -5.25 10.69
C ALA A 325 15.17 -4.52 12.04
N ILE A 326 15.84 -3.36 12.13
CA ILE A 326 15.86 -2.53 13.36
C ILE A 326 14.46 -1.99 13.65
N VAL A 327 13.70 -1.51 12.65
CA VAL A 327 12.31 -1.08 12.84
C VAL A 327 11.46 -2.22 13.40
N GLY A 328 11.58 -3.43 12.85
CA GLY A 328 10.87 -4.62 13.33
C GLY A 328 11.27 -4.97 14.77
N GLY A 329 12.56 -4.96 15.09
CA GLY A 329 13.07 -5.21 16.45
C GLY A 329 12.58 -4.17 17.47
N LEU A 330 12.61 -2.88 17.13
CA LEU A 330 12.08 -1.81 17.98
C LEU A 330 10.57 -1.97 18.17
N ALA A 331 9.83 -2.30 17.11
CA ALA A 331 8.40 -2.56 17.20
C ALA A 331 8.09 -3.72 18.16
N ALA A 332 8.84 -4.82 18.09
CA ALA A 332 8.68 -5.95 19.00
C ALA A 332 8.97 -5.57 20.47
N LEU A 333 10.05 -4.84 20.74
CA LEU A 333 10.38 -4.38 22.10
C LEU A 333 9.31 -3.44 22.67
N ILE A 334 8.83 -2.50 21.86
CA ILE A 334 7.76 -1.57 22.26
C ILE A 334 6.45 -2.33 22.49
N LEU A 335 6.10 -3.31 21.63
CA LEU A 335 4.96 -4.19 21.80
C LEU A 335 4.99 -4.88 23.16
N PHE A 336 6.10 -5.57 23.50
CA PHE A 336 6.21 -6.30 24.76
C PHE A 336 6.19 -5.36 25.98
N ALA A 337 6.87 -4.22 25.89
CA ALA A 337 6.84 -3.22 26.94
C ALA A 337 5.43 -2.62 27.14
N ALA A 338 4.71 -2.33 26.05
CA ALA A 338 3.36 -1.79 26.10
C ALA A 338 2.37 -2.80 26.67
N SER A 339 2.43 -4.05 26.21
CA SER A 339 1.58 -5.14 26.75
C SER A 339 1.84 -5.38 28.23
N ALA A 340 3.09 -5.42 28.66
CA ALA A 340 3.46 -5.57 30.08
C ALA A 340 3.03 -4.37 30.95
N ALA A 341 3.04 -3.16 30.42
CA ALA A 341 2.55 -1.98 31.10
C ALA A 341 1.02 -1.95 31.20
N ASN A 342 0.32 -2.48 30.20
CA ASN A 342 -1.14 -2.55 30.16
C ASN A 342 -1.69 -3.64 31.10
N ASP A 343 -1.16 -4.87 31.01
CA ASP A 343 -1.54 -5.99 31.88
C ASP A 343 -0.31 -6.86 32.21
N LYS A 344 0.20 -6.69 33.43
CA LYS A 344 1.36 -7.47 33.91
C LYS A 344 1.10 -8.97 34.03
N ARG A 345 -0.14 -9.37 34.20
CA ARG A 345 -0.52 -10.75 34.50
C ARG A 345 -0.63 -11.61 33.25
N ASN A 346 -1.19 -11.04 32.19
CA ASN A 346 -1.47 -11.72 30.93
C ASN A 346 -0.67 -11.16 29.75
N PHE A 347 0.44 -10.41 30.01
CA PHE A 347 1.16 -9.72 28.94
C PHE A 347 1.76 -10.67 27.89
N LEU A 348 2.09 -11.91 28.28
CA LEU A 348 2.62 -12.91 27.36
C LEU A 348 1.56 -13.32 26.33
N GLU A 349 0.37 -13.65 26.80
CA GLU A 349 -0.77 -14.01 25.94
C GLU A 349 -1.23 -12.82 25.09
N THR A 350 -1.34 -11.64 25.69
CA THR A 350 -1.71 -10.42 25.00
C THR A 350 -0.69 -10.07 23.90
N SER A 351 0.61 -10.16 24.21
CA SER A 351 1.67 -9.92 23.21
C SER A 351 1.61 -10.94 22.08
N SER A 352 1.41 -12.22 22.41
CA SER A 352 1.24 -13.28 21.41
C SER A 352 0.03 -13.03 20.52
N GLY A 353 -1.12 -12.65 21.11
CA GLY A 353 -2.32 -12.27 20.37
C GLY A 353 -2.06 -11.15 19.37
N HIS A 354 -1.43 -10.06 19.80
CA HIS A 354 -1.07 -8.95 18.90
C HIS A 354 -0.12 -9.36 17.77
N VAL A 355 0.84 -10.27 18.03
CA VAL A 355 1.73 -10.80 17.00
C VAL A 355 0.94 -11.61 15.96
N VAL A 356 0.03 -12.46 16.42
CA VAL A 356 -0.86 -13.24 15.53
C VAL A 356 -1.73 -12.31 14.69
N ASP A 357 -2.35 -11.31 15.31
CA ASP A 357 -3.17 -10.31 14.60
C ASP A 357 -2.35 -9.53 13.56
N GLY A 358 -1.12 -9.18 13.91
CA GLY A 358 -0.17 -8.53 13.00
C GLY A 358 0.19 -9.42 11.81
N LEU A 359 0.46 -10.71 12.03
CA LEU A 359 0.72 -11.68 10.97
C LEU A 359 -0.52 -11.86 10.07
N VAL A 360 -1.70 -12.04 10.67
CA VAL A 360 -2.96 -12.14 9.92
C VAL A 360 -3.16 -10.89 9.05
N PHE A 361 -2.90 -9.70 9.61
CA PHE A 361 -2.96 -8.45 8.84
C PHE A 361 -1.97 -8.46 7.67
N ALA A 362 -0.70 -8.81 7.91
CA ALA A 362 0.34 -8.84 6.88
C ALA A 362 -0.03 -9.80 5.73
N PHE A 363 -0.50 -11.00 6.05
CA PHE A 363 -0.95 -11.97 5.03
C PHE A 363 -2.22 -11.54 4.30
N LYS A 364 -3.19 -10.91 4.98
CA LYS A 364 -4.38 -10.33 4.32
C LYS A 364 -4.01 -9.20 3.37
N ALA A 365 -3.06 -8.35 3.75
CA ALA A 365 -2.64 -7.21 2.95
C ALA A 365 -1.77 -7.61 1.75
N MET A 366 -0.86 -8.57 1.93
CA MET A 366 0.22 -8.87 0.99
C MET A 366 0.24 -10.31 0.47
N GLY A 367 -0.57 -11.22 1.04
CA GLY A 367 -0.49 -12.65 0.69
C GLY A 367 -0.73 -12.96 -0.78
N ILE A 368 -1.61 -12.20 -1.43
CA ILE A 368 -1.89 -12.34 -2.87
C ILE A 368 -0.68 -11.96 -3.75
N VAL A 369 0.26 -11.16 -3.22
CA VAL A 369 1.48 -10.76 -3.96
C VAL A 369 2.38 -11.97 -4.22
N LEU A 370 2.38 -12.99 -3.36
CA LEU A 370 3.30 -14.14 -3.48
C LEU A 370 3.16 -14.90 -4.82
N PRO A 371 1.98 -15.42 -5.22
CA PRO A 371 1.85 -16.10 -6.50
C PRO A 371 2.04 -15.16 -7.70
N ILE A 372 1.72 -13.86 -7.54
CA ILE A 372 1.91 -12.87 -8.60
C ILE A 372 3.40 -12.57 -8.78
N ALA A 373 4.12 -12.29 -7.70
CA ALA A 373 5.57 -12.08 -7.73
C ALA A 373 6.30 -13.32 -8.26
N GLY A 374 5.86 -14.52 -7.87
CA GLY A 374 6.41 -15.77 -8.38
C GLY A 374 6.35 -15.89 -9.90
N PHE A 375 5.24 -15.48 -10.53
CA PHE A 375 5.15 -15.41 -11.99
C PHE A 375 6.16 -14.42 -12.60
N PHE A 376 6.34 -13.25 -12.00
CA PHE A 376 7.31 -12.29 -12.53
C PHE A 376 8.76 -12.73 -12.27
N PHE A 377 9.02 -13.39 -11.14
CA PHE A 377 10.34 -13.94 -10.82
C PHE A 377 10.77 -15.06 -11.76
N ILE A 378 9.86 -15.87 -12.31
CA ILE A 378 10.23 -16.87 -13.33
C ILE A 378 10.76 -16.19 -14.61
N GLY A 379 10.44 -14.93 -14.85
CA GLY A 379 10.98 -14.14 -15.96
C GLY A 379 12.41 -13.64 -15.75
N ASN A 380 12.94 -13.74 -14.53
CA ASN A 380 14.29 -13.35 -14.15
C ASN A 380 15.17 -14.60 -13.94
N GLY A 381 16.32 -14.67 -14.62
CA GLY A 381 17.24 -15.80 -14.59
C GLY A 381 17.74 -16.19 -13.20
N ASP A 382 17.84 -15.23 -12.27
CA ASP A 382 18.30 -15.48 -10.89
C ASP A 382 17.34 -16.36 -10.08
N PHE A 383 16.04 -16.29 -10.39
CA PHE A 383 14.99 -17.04 -9.69
C PHE A 383 14.45 -18.22 -10.52
N ALA A 384 14.49 -18.08 -11.84
CA ALA A 384 13.88 -19.05 -12.77
C ALA A 384 14.41 -20.48 -12.55
N GLY A 385 15.71 -20.65 -12.31
CA GLY A 385 16.33 -21.95 -12.06
C GLY A 385 15.68 -22.69 -10.89
N THR A 386 15.53 -22.02 -9.75
CA THR A 386 14.89 -22.59 -8.55
C THR A 386 13.39 -22.86 -8.78
N ILE A 387 12.68 -21.97 -9.45
CA ILE A 387 11.25 -22.12 -9.75
C ILE A 387 11.01 -23.33 -10.66
N LEU A 388 11.84 -23.49 -11.67
CA LEU A 388 11.76 -24.58 -12.66
C LEU A 388 12.35 -25.92 -12.15
N GLY A 389 12.96 -25.92 -10.94
CA GLY A 389 13.58 -27.12 -10.38
C GLY A 389 14.82 -27.56 -11.12
N LEU A 390 15.60 -26.62 -11.69
CA LEU A 390 16.87 -26.93 -12.33
C LEU A 390 17.93 -27.31 -11.28
N PRO A 391 18.94 -28.14 -11.65
CA PRO A 391 20.03 -28.46 -10.75
C PRO A 391 20.77 -27.22 -10.22
N GLU A 392 21.32 -27.30 -9.00
CA GLU A 392 22.09 -26.22 -8.41
C GLU A 392 23.26 -25.80 -9.33
N GLY A 393 23.42 -24.50 -9.52
CA GLY A 393 24.44 -23.92 -10.37
C GLY A 393 24.06 -23.79 -11.86
N VAL A 394 22.91 -24.30 -12.27
CA VAL A 394 22.38 -24.10 -13.61
C VAL A 394 21.59 -22.79 -13.63
N GLN A 395 22.05 -21.83 -14.45
CA GLN A 395 21.35 -20.57 -14.64
C GLN A 395 20.01 -20.82 -15.34
N GLY A 396 18.91 -20.29 -14.77
CA GLY A 396 17.58 -20.37 -15.38
C GLY A 396 17.43 -19.44 -16.59
N PRO A 397 16.41 -19.66 -17.43
CA PRO A 397 16.09 -18.75 -18.52
C PRO A 397 15.63 -17.37 -17.96
N ALA A 398 16.03 -16.30 -18.63
CA ALA A 398 15.63 -14.95 -18.27
C ALA A 398 14.52 -14.45 -19.21
N PHE A 399 13.36 -15.12 -19.23
CA PHE A 399 12.32 -14.95 -20.23
C PHE A 399 12.00 -13.49 -20.57
N LEU A 400 11.90 -12.61 -19.58
CA LEU A 400 11.60 -11.19 -19.83
C LEU A 400 12.79 -10.46 -20.46
N PHE A 401 13.99 -10.68 -19.92
CA PHE A 401 15.20 -10.03 -20.40
C PHE A 401 15.57 -10.50 -21.80
N ASP A 402 15.38 -11.79 -22.10
CA ASP A 402 15.60 -12.38 -23.43
C ASP A 402 14.63 -11.80 -24.47
N LEU A 403 13.34 -11.65 -24.14
CA LEU A 403 12.35 -11.01 -24.99
C LEU A 403 12.70 -9.55 -25.31
N ILE A 404 13.14 -8.79 -24.29
CA ILE A 404 13.52 -7.39 -24.47
C ILE A 404 14.81 -7.27 -25.29
N SER A 405 15.79 -8.12 -25.02
CA SER A 405 17.04 -8.14 -25.79
C SER A 405 16.82 -8.50 -27.26
N ALA A 406 15.94 -9.47 -27.54
CA ALA A 406 15.55 -9.82 -28.90
C ALA A 406 14.76 -8.70 -29.60
N ALA A 407 13.96 -7.93 -28.84
CA ALA A 407 13.20 -6.79 -29.36
C ALA A 407 14.02 -5.47 -29.38
N GLN A 408 15.26 -5.46 -28.92
CA GLN A 408 16.05 -4.24 -28.71
C GLN A 408 16.14 -3.35 -29.95
N SER A 409 16.24 -3.93 -31.15
CA SER A 409 16.25 -3.18 -32.43
C SER A 409 14.92 -2.46 -32.73
N HIS A 410 13.83 -2.84 -32.06
CA HIS A 410 12.48 -2.30 -32.25
C HIS A 410 12.04 -1.42 -31.06
N VAL A 411 12.74 -1.47 -29.92
CA VAL A 411 12.48 -0.60 -28.77
C VAL A 411 13.06 0.78 -29.09
N SER A 412 12.23 1.79 -29.07
CA SER A 412 12.72 3.18 -29.21
C SER A 412 13.71 3.50 -28.10
N PRO A 413 14.93 3.94 -28.40
CA PRO A 413 15.92 4.32 -27.37
C PRO A 413 15.57 5.64 -26.70
N ASN A 414 14.30 5.99 -26.63
CA ASN A 414 13.83 7.25 -26.07
C ASN A 414 13.49 7.07 -24.59
N PRO A 415 14.27 7.67 -23.67
CA PRO A 415 14.01 7.61 -22.23
C PRO A 415 12.61 8.07 -21.83
N PHE A 416 12.05 9.08 -22.51
CA PHE A 416 10.69 9.57 -22.22
C PHE A 416 9.63 8.50 -22.51
N VAL A 417 9.71 7.83 -23.66
CA VAL A 417 8.76 6.78 -24.02
C VAL A 417 8.81 5.64 -23.02
N THR A 418 10.01 5.22 -22.63
CA THR A 418 10.18 4.12 -21.67
C THR A 418 9.72 4.49 -20.27
N ALA A 419 10.11 5.66 -19.75
CA ALA A 419 9.73 6.11 -18.41
C ALA A 419 8.21 6.31 -18.28
N PHE A 420 7.59 7.00 -19.24
CA PHE A 420 6.13 7.17 -19.26
C PHE A 420 5.40 5.85 -19.55
N GLY A 421 5.99 4.95 -20.33
CA GLY A 421 5.46 3.60 -20.54
C GLY A 421 5.41 2.80 -19.23
N ILE A 422 6.50 2.79 -18.46
CA ILE A 422 6.57 2.14 -17.15
C ILE A 422 5.61 2.80 -16.14
N LEU A 423 5.51 4.14 -16.13
CA LEU A 423 4.52 4.84 -15.33
C LEU A 423 3.10 4.38 -15.66
N LEU A 424 2.77 4.29 -16.95
CA LEU A 424 1.44 3.86 -17.42
C LEU A 424 1.16 2.40 -17.03
N VAL A 425 2.12 1.50 -17.21
CA VAL A 425 2.02 0.11 -16.75
C VAL A 425 1.77 0.06 -15.24
N GLY A 426 2.49 0.86 -14.46
CA GLY A 426 2.28 0.99 -13.02
C GLY A 426 0.88 1.49 -12.67
N LEU A 427 0.38 2.54 -13.35
CA LEU A 427 -0.97 3.07 -13.15
C LEU A 427 -2.05 2.01 -13.43
N VAL A 428 -1.89 1.26 -14.53
CA VAL A 428 -2.82 0.17 -14.90
C VAL A 428 -2.72 -0.97 -13.88
N ALA A 429 -1.51 -1.37 -13.51
CA ALA A 429 -1.29 -2.44 -12.54
C ALA A 429 -1.85 -2.09 -11.16
N GLY A 430 -1.78 -0.83 -10.74
CA GLY A 430 -2.36 -0.36 -9.50
C GLY A 430 -3.90 -0.37 -9.46
N LEU A 431 -4.59 -0.51 -10.61
CA LEU A 431 -6.06 -0.57 -10.66
C LEU A 431 -6.65 -1.79 -9.91
N GLU A 432 -5.85 -2.80 -9.60
CA GLU A 432 -6.28 -3.92 -8.76
C GLU A 432 -6.60 -3.52 -7.31
N GLY A 433 -6.09 -2.38 -6.84
CA GLY A 433 -6.49 -1.71 -5.60
C GLY A 433 -5.56 -1.88 -4.39
N SER A 434 -4.48 -2.68 -4.46
CA SER A 434 -3.46 -2.75 -3.39
C SER A 434 -2.28 -1.82 -3.65
N GLY A 435 -1.94 -1.61 -4.91
CA GLY A 435 -0.74 -0.89 -5.35
C GLY A 435 0.56 -1.70 -5.22
N PHE A 436 0.52 -2.92 -4.67
CA PHE A 436 1.70 -3.75 -4.46
C PHE A 436 1.83 -4.89 -5.46
N SER A 437 0.71 -5.45 -5.93
CA SER A 437 0.70 -6.59 -6.85
C SER A 437 1.37 -6.29 -8.19
N GLY A 438 1.38 -5.03 -8.62
CA GLY A 438 2.02 -4.59 -9.85
C GLY A 438 3.52 -4.28 -9.71
N LEU A 439 4.06 -4.18 -8.48
CA LEU A 439 5.46 -3.83 -8.26
C LEU A 439 6.44 -4.87 -8.85
N PRO A 440 6.18 -6.19 -8.76
CA PRO A 440 7.05 -7.16 -9.43
C PRO A 440 7.07 -6.99 -10.94
N LEU A 441 5.94 -6.67 -11.57
CA LEU A 441 5.86 -6.41 -13.00
C LEU A 441 6.70 -5.17 -13.39
N THR A 442 6.43 -4.02 -12.76
CA THR A 442 7.14 -2.78 -13.10
C THR A 442 8.61 -2.84 -12.73
N GLY A 443 8.99 -3.56 -11.65
CA GLY A 443 10.38 -3.83 -11.30
C GLY A 443 11.08 -4.68 -12.35
N SER A 444 10.50 -5.80 -12.76
CA SER A 444 11.06 -6.66 -13.81
C SER A 444 11.21 -5.90 -15.14
N LEU A 445 10.22 -5.10 -15.54
CA LEU A 445 10.31 -4.25 -16.72
C LEU A 445 11.43 -3.20 -16.59
N ALA A 446 11.59 -2.60 -15.41
CA ALA A 446 12.65 -1.62 -15.17
C ALA A 446 14.04 -2.25 -15.31
N GLY A 447 14.24 -3.43 -14.72
CA GLY A 447 15.49 -4.18 -14.83
C GLY A 447 15.84 -4.54 -16.27
N ALA A 448 14.86 -4.97 -17.05
CA ALA A 448 15.05 -5.42 -18.42
C ALA A 448 15.16 -4.25 -19.44
N LEU A 449 14.36 -3.18 -19.29
CA LEU A 449 14.34 -2.04 -20.23
C LEU A 449 15.43 -1.01 -19.93
N GLY A 450 15.82 -0.85 -18.67
CA GLY A 450 16.80 0.17 -18.27
C GLY A 450 18.08 0.12 -19.11
N PRO A 451 18.80 -1.03 -19.14
CA PRO A 451 20.01 -1.17 -19.96
C PRO A 451 19.76 -0.97 -21.46
N ALA A 452 18.60 -1.40 -21.97
CA ALA A 452 18.25 -1.30 -23.40
C ALA A 452 18.08 0.15 -23.88
N VAL A 453 17.69 1.08 -22.98
CA VAL A 453 17.47 2.50 -23.32
C VAL A 453 18.48 3.44 -22.67
N GLY A 454 19.50 2.90 -21.99
CA GLY A 454 20.54 3.69 -21.32
C GLY A 454 20.04 4.44 -20.07
N MET A 455 18.95 3.97 -19.44
CA MET A 455 18.46 4.50 -18.17
C MET A 455 18.83 3.58 -17.00
N ASP A 456 19.06 4.19 -15.84
CA ASP A 456 19.27 3.42 -14.62
C ASP A 456 17.99 2.64 -14.25
N PRO A 457 18.07 1.29 -14.11
CA PRO A 457 16.92 0.47 -13.71
C PRO A 457 16.30 0.88 -12.36
N THR A 458 17.10 1.42 -11.43
CA THR A 458 16.58 1.90 -10.13
C THR A 458 15.64 3.11 -10.31
N THR A 459 15.94 3.99 -11.28
CA THR A 459 15.06 5.12 -11.63
C THR A 459 13.75 4.64 -12.22
N LEU A 460 13.80 3.71 -13.17
CA LEU A 460 12.60 3.15 -13.80
C LEU A 460 11.76 2.37 -12.79
N ALA A 461 12.39 1.62 -11.88
CA ALA A 461 11.68 0.91 -10.80
C ALA A 461 10.96 1.89 -9.88
N ALA A 462 11.60 3.00 -9.51
CA ALA A 462 10.97 4.04 -8.71
C ALA A 462 9.80 4.72 -9.44
N ILE A 463 9.91 4.99 -10.76
CA ILE A 463 8.80 5.52 -11.58
C ILE A 463 7.63 4.52 -11.61
N GLY A 464 7.90 3.23 -11.85
CA GLY A 464 6.88 2.18 -11.82
C GLY A 464 6.18 2.08 -10.46
N GLN A 465 6.94 2.20 -9.38
CA GLN A 465 6.42 2.24 -8.01
C GLN A 465 5.48 3.43 -7.81
N MET A 466 5.83 4.63 -8.31
CA MET A 466 4.91 5.79 -8.28
C MET A 466 3.60 5.46 -8.97
N GLY A 467 3.61 4.90 -10.18
CA GLY A 467 2.39 4.51 -10.90
C GLY A 467 1.52 3.54 -10.10
N ASN A 468 2.11 2.44 -9.61
CA ASN A 468 1.40 1.41 -8.84
C ASN A 468 0.76 1.96 -7.56
N ILE A 469 1.55 2.63 -6.74
CA ILE A 469 1.12 3.04 -5.40
C ILE A 469 0.13 4.22 -5.47
N TRP A 470 0.37 5.22 -6.30
CA TRP A 470 -0.56 6.34 -6.43
C TRP A 470 -1.89 5.94 -7.07
N SER A 471 -1.91 4.91 -7.91
CA SER A 471 -3.15 4.34 -8.45
C SER A 471 -3.85 3.44 -7.41
N GLY A 472 -3.19 2.38 -6.95
CA GLY A 472 -3.79 1.34 -6.12
C GLY A 472 -3.80 1.63 -4.62
N GLY A 473 -2.85 2.41 -4.13
CA GLY A 473 -2.68 2.68 -2.69
C GLY A 473 -3.74 3.56 -2.04
N GLY A 474 -4.66 4.15 -2.81
CA GLY A 474 -5.81 4.87 -2.27
C GLY A 474 -5.84 6.36 -2.51
N THR A 475 -5.53 6.79 -3.73
CA THR A 475 -5.70 8.19 -4.18
C THR A 475 -6.54 8.32 -5.45
N LEU A 476 -6.24 7.55 -6.51
CA LEU A 476 -6.88 7.69 -7.82
C LEU A 476 -8.09 6.78 -8.00
N VAL A 477 -8.17 5.71 -7.25
CA VAL A 477 -9.17 4.66 -7.42
C VAL A 477 -10.12 4.63 -6.21
N ALA A 478 -11.43 4.53 -6.49
CA ALA A 478 -12.49 4.62 -5.49
C ALA A 478 -12.73 3.32 -4.71
N TRP A 479 -11.69 2.62 -4.34
CA TRP A 479 -11.69 1.44 -3.48
C TRP A 479 -10.44 1.36 -2.62
N SER A 480 -10.15 0.17 -2.02
CA SER A 480 -9.03 -0.01 -1.13
C SER A 480 -9.09 0.95 0.07
N SER A 481 -7.95 1.44 0.49
CA SER A 481 -7.81 2.34 1.65
C SER A 481 -8.46 3.72 1.45
N LEU A 482 -8.74 4.15 0.21
CA LEU A 482 -9.48 5.40 -0.03
C LEU A 482 -10.90 5.36 0.53
N ILE A 483 -11.53 4.16 0.56
CA ILE A 483 -12.85 3.97 1.18
C ILE A 483 -12.79 4.31 2.68
N ALA A 484 -11.74 3.87 3.38
CA ALA A 484 -11.57 4.19 4.79
C ALA A 484 -11.38 5.70 5.01
N VAL A 485 -10.55 6.37 4.20
CA VAL A 485 -10.36 7.82 4.26
C VAL A 485 -11.67 8.56 3.99
N ALA A 486 -12.42 8.15 2.95
CA ALA A 486 -13.72 8.73 2.61
C ALA A 486 -14.74 8.55 3.74
N GLY A 487 -14.76 7.36 4.38
CA GLY A 487 -15.61 7.06 5.53
C GLY A 487 -15.30 7.95 6.73
N PHE A 488 -14.03 8.09 7.11
CA PHE A 488 -13.63 8.99 8.21
C PHE A 488 -13.89 10.47 7.91
N ALA A 489 -13.71 10.90 6.66
CA ALA A 489 -14.01 12.27 6.25
C ALA A 489 -15.51 12.50 5.97
N ARG A 490 -16.32 11.42 5.93
CA ARG A 490 -17.76 11.45 5.59
C ARG A 490 -18.04 12.08 4.23
N VAL A 491 -17.30 11.66 3.22
CA VAL A 491 -17.46 12.12 1.84
C VAL A 491 -17.65 10.94 0.89
N PRO A 492 -18.40 11.10 -0.22
CA PRO A 492 -18.52 10.05 -1.21
C PRO A 492 -17.14 9.70 -1.80
N VAL A 493 -16.78 8.41 -1.77
CA VAL A 493 -15.45 7.93 -2.21
C VAL A 493 -15.15 8.30 -3.67
N LEU A 494 -16.16 8.23 -4.56
CA LEU A 494 -16.02 8.62 -5.97
C LEU A 494 -15.70 10.11 -6.13
N THR A 495 -16.32 10.97 -5.30
CA THR A 495 -16.03 12.41 -5.30
C THR A 495 -14.61 12.67 -4.85
N LEU A 496 -14.16 11.97 -3.80
CA LEU A 496 -12.79 12.08 -3.29
C LEU A 496 -11.77 11.65 -4.35
N ALA A 497 -11.95 10.48 -4.98
CA ALA A 497 -11.08 9.98 -6.05
C ALA A 497 -11.01 10.97 -7.23
N ARG A 498 -12.17 11.46 -7.72
CA ARG A 498 -12.23 12.43 -8.83
C ARG A 498 -11.50 13.74 -8.50
N LYS A 499 -11.59 14.21 -7.27
CA LYS A 499 -10.92 15.45 -6.85
C LYS A 499 -9.42 15.28 -6.63
N CYS A 500 -8.96 14.09 -6.24
CA CYS A 500 -7.54 13.75 -6.18
C CYS A 500 -6.92 13.53 -7.55
N PHE A 501 -7.70 13.18 -8.58
CA PHE A 501 -7.20 12.75 -9.88
C PHE A 501 -6.26 13.77 -10.54
N LEU A 502 -6.73 14.99 -10.84
CA LEU A 502 -5.92 16.00 -11.52
C LEU A 502 -4.67 16.41 -10.71
N PRO A 503 -4.76 16.71 -9.39
CA PRO A 503 -3.58 17.03 -8.60
C PRO A 503 -2.52 15.93 -8.62
N VAL A 504 -2.92 14.67 -8.50
CA VAL A 504 -2.00 13.53 -8.46
C VAL A 504 -1.40 13.26 -9.84
N MET A 505 -2.20 13.27 -10.91
CA MET A 505 -1.70 13.08 -12.27
C MET A 505 -0.69 14.17 -12.67
N ALA A 506 -0.95 15.43 -12.31
CA ALA A 506 0.01 16.51 -12.54
C ALA A 506 1.35 16.24 -11.82
N GLY A 507 1.29 15.76 -10.57
CA GLY A 507 2.48 15.38 -9.81
C GLY A 507 3.23 14.19 -10.44
N LEU A 508 2.51 13.17 -10.90
CA LEU A 508 3.11 12.00 -11.55
C LEU A 508 3.83 12.35 -12.86
N VAL A 509 3.22 13.21 -13.68
CA VAL A 509 3.89 13.70 -14.90
C VAL A 509 5.15 14.51 -14.54
N LEU A 510 5.03 15.41 -13.57
CA LEU A 510 6.17 16.25 -13.14
C LEU A 510 7.32 15.41 -12.57
N CYS A 511 7.02 14.43 -11.70
CA CYS A 511 8.06 13.58 -11.11
C CYS A 511 8.73 12.69 -12.15
N THR A 512 8.00 12.21 -13.15
CA THR A 512 8.57 11.39 -14.23
C THR A 512 9.52 12.22 -15.11
N VAL A 513 9.10 13.44 -15.49
CA VAL A 513 9.98 14.36 -16.22
C VAL A 513 11.24 14.69 -15.39
N PHE A 514 11.06 14.97 -14.09
CA PHE A 514 12.17 15.21 -13.18
C PHE A 514 13.13 14.00 -13.13
N ALA A 515 12.59 12.78 -13.01
CA ALA A 515 13.40 11.57 -12.96
C ALA A 515 14.25 11.36 -14.21
N ILE A 516 13.69 11.64 -15.40
CA ILE A 516 14.42 11.54 -16.68
C ILE A 516 15.55 12.56 -16.79
N LEU A 517 15.36 13.76 -16.23
CA LEU A 517 16.32 14.87 -16.38
C LEU A 517 17.43 14.85 -15.32
N VAL A 518 17.19 14.26 -14.16
CA VAL A 518 18.07 14.38 -12.98
C VAL A 518 18.74 13.06 -12.61
N PHE A 519 18.08 11.94 -12.82
CA PHE A 519 18.58 10.59 -12.50
C PHE A 519 19.03 9.82 -13.73
#